data_1a3a58973922ea55a2bcaefe14794d07
#
_entry.id   1a3a58973922ea55a2bcaefe14794d07
#
_cell.length_a   1.000
_cell.length_b   1.000
_cell.length_c   1.000
_cell.angle_alpha   90.00
_cell.angle_beta   90.00
_cell.angle_gamma   90.00
#
_symmetry.space_group_name_H-M   'P 1'
#
loop_
_entity.id
_entity.type
_entity.pdbx_description
1 polymer ?
#
loop_
_entity_poly.entity_id
_entity_poly.type
_entity_poly.pdbx_seq_one_letter_code
_entity_poly.pdbx_strand_id
1 'polypeptide(L)'
;MLNAMTKFLSSLLLAGSLMAQQKALTTNGGVPVGDNQNSLTAGENGPVLLQDIHLVEKLASFDRERIPERVVHARGVGAYGTFVSDGDFSRYTKAAFLNKAARASNVFVRFSTVINSSGSPEIARDPRGFATKFYTEDGNYDIVGNNLPVFFIRDAMKFPDMVHSLKPSPVTNHQDPNRFFDFFSHQPESTQMLTLVYSDRGTPANYRQMDGFGVHAFKWVNTQGQVRYVKYTWKSLQGHKTLSAAETKQVVADEWGNGTADLYAEIGKGNFPAWELYVQMLAPEDLDKFAFNPLDATKTWPETTAPLMKVGKMTLNRLPDNFFETTEQAAFSPGNLVPGIEPSEDRLLQGRLFSYFDTQRHRMGANFQQLAVNRPQGLATNYNQAGAMNMRGAKSEINFQPSSADGETLTDQPQDRYSGLKLAGSTVQKQIGKTDNFAQAGDVYAAFSETDKAHLITNLAGDLSQVKNKAIQTTMVSFFYRANADYGTRLAKELGLPLAQVIAAAKI
;
A
#
# COMPACT_ATOMS: atom_id res chain seq x y z
N MET A 1 7.90 71.99 20.18
CA MET A 1 7.28 71.53 18.94
C MET A 1 8.23 70.73 18.00
N LEU A 2 9.50 70.53 18.38
CA LEU A 2 10.44 69.74 17.53
C LEU A 2 10.48 68.26 17.79
N ASN A 3 9.92 67.76 18.88
CA ASN A 3 9.98 66.36 19.25
C ASN A 3 8.79 65.48 18.75
N ALA A 4 7.78 66.09 18.11
CA ALA A 4 6.64 65.36 17.54
C ALA A 4 6.80 65.02 16.04
N MET A 5 7.60 65.78 15.32
CA MET A 5 7.83 65.53 13.89
C MET A 5 8.84 64.40 13.60
N THR A 6 9.77 64.14 14.52
CA THR A 6 10.79 63.10 14.33
C THR A 6 10.25 61.69 14.59
N LYS A 7 9.16 61.55 15.34
CA LYS A 7 8.50 60.25 15.55
C LYS A 7 7.52 59.87 14.44
N PHE A 8 7.06 60.83 13.64
CA PHE A 8 6.15 60.56 12.51
C PHE A 8 6.87 60.15 11.22
N LEU A 9 8.14 60.57 11.07
CA LEU A 9 8.96 60.14 9.93
C LEU A 9 9.57 58.74 10.10
N SER A 10 9.74 58.27 11.34
CA SER A 10 10.27 56.90 11.59
C SER A 10 9.22 55.81 11.40
N SER A 11 7.93 56.10 11.48
CA SER A 11 6.84 55.13 11.28
C SER A 11 6.40 55.02 9.81
N LEU A 12 6.78 55.97 8.93
CA LEU A 12 6.49 55.90 7.50
C LEU A 12 7.54 55.14 6.69
N LEU A 13 8.71 54.88 7.26
CA LEU A 13 9.79 54.12 6.60
C LEU A 13 9.77 52.60 6.88
N LEU A 14 8.90 52.12 7.78
CA LEU A 14 8.74 50.69 8.05
C LEU A 14 7.50 50.08 7.38
N ALA A 15 6.67 50.86 6.68
CA ALA A 15 5.58 50.37 5.83
C ALA A 15 6.00 50.15 4.36
N GLY A 16 7.32 50.20 4.11
CA GLY A 16 7.93 49.88 2.83
C GLY A 16 7.96 48.40 2.57
N SER A 17 6.90 47.91 1.93
CA SER A 17 6.92 46.75 1.04
C SER A 17 7.52 45.44 1.58
N LEU A 18 6.75 44.63 2.30
CA LEU A 18 6.68 43.19 2.05
C LEU A 18 5.96 42.99 0.70
N MET A 19 6.49 43.56 -0.38
CA MET A 19 6.24 42.97 -1.70
C MET A 19 6.94 41.64 -1.66
N ALA A 20 6.17 40.53 -1.72
CA ALA A 20 6.71 39.21 -1.95
C ALA A 20 7.66 39.38 -3.16
N GLN A 21 8.96 39.25 -2.91
CA GLN A 21 9.97 39.39 -3.97
C GLN A 21 9.63 38.29 -4.96
N GLN A 22 9.12 38.66 -6.14
CA GLN A 22 8.79 37.69 -7.18
C GLN A 22 10.06 36.88 -7.48
N LYS A 23 10.01 35.58 -7.21
CA LYS A 23 11.15 34.73 -7.51
C LYS A 23 11.39 34.74 -9.00
N ALA A 24 12.60 35.06 -9.42
CA ALA A 24 12.99 35.02 -10.82
C ALA A 24 12.85 33.57 -11.36
N LEU A 25 12.31 33.43 -12.57
CA LEU A 25 12.37 32.18 -13.30
C LEU A 25 13.83 31.94 -13.71
N THR A 26 14.32 30.71 -13.51
CA THR A 26 15.71 30.33 -13.86
C THR A 26 15.74 29.06 -14.68
N THR A 27 16.84 28.82 -15.39
CA THR A 27 17.26 27.53 -15.93
C THR A 27 17.57 26.56 -14.80
N ASN A 28 17.77 25.27 -15.10
CA ASN A 28 18.21 24.27 -14.12
C ASN A 28 19.58 24.61 -13.51
N GLY A 29 20.42 25.33 -14.23
CA GLY A 29 21.72 25.87 -13.74
C GLY A 29 21.59 27.14 -12.88
N GLY A 30 20.36 27.62 -12.63
CA GLY A 30 20.10 28.81 -11.79
C GLY A 30 20.25 30.17 -12.52
N VAL A 31 20.43 30.19 -13.84
CA VAL A 31 20.55 31.42 -14.62
C VAL A 31 19.18 32.05 -14.86
N PRO A 32 18.96 33.35 -14.59
CA PRO A 32 17.67 34.00 -14.87
C PRO A 32 17.26 33.88 -16.34
N VAL A 33 15.99 33.59 -16.56
CA VAL A 33 15.38 33.45 -17.89
C VAL A 33 14.77 34.77 -18.32
N GLY A 34 15.20 35.31 -19.48
CA GLY A 34 14.72 36.57 -20.02
C GLY A 34 13.34 36.49 -20.68
N ASP A 35 13.05 35.40 -21.37
CA ASP A 35 11.76 35.15 -22.02
C ASP A 35 11.39 33.65 -21.91
N ASN A 36 10.20 33.37 -21.38
CA ASN A 36 9.69 31.99 -21.23
C ASN A 36 8.60 31.63 -22.27
N GLN A 37 8.28 32.56 -23.17
CA GLN A 37 7.19 32.37 -24.14
C GLN A 37 7.70 32.24 -25.59
N ASN A 38 8.86 32.83 -25.88
CA ASN A 38 9.41 32.87 -27.23
C ASN A 38 10.82 32.24 -27.28
N SER A 39 11.03 31.39 -28.29
CA SER A 39 12.34 30.80 -28.56
C SER A 39 13.29 31.82 -29.22
N LEU A 40 14.58 31.67 -29.00
CA LEU A 40 15.59 32.44 -29.70
C LEU A 40 15.68 31.98 -31.17
N THR A 41 15.53 32.94 -32.10
CA THR A 41 15.53 32.67 -33.54
C THR A 41 16.55 33.52 -34.28
N ALA A 42 16.95 33.08 -35.48
CA ALA A 42 17.79 33.86 -36.38
C ALA A 42 16.93 34.88 -37.17
N GLY A 43 16.62 36.03 -36.54
CA GLY A 43 15.66 36.99 -37.04
C GLY A 43 14.22 36.61 -36.73
N GLU A 44 13.28 37.50 -36.99
CA GLU A 44 11.88 37.39 -36.55
C GLU A 44 11.17 36.14 -37.11
N ASN A 45 11.47 35.75 -38.31
CA ASN A 45 10.87 34.61 -39.01
C ASN A 45 11.90 33.47 -39.32
N GLY A 46 13.07 33.52 -38.69
CA GLY A 46 14.15 32.57 -38.93
C GLY A 46 14.02 31.26 -38.07
N PRO A 47 14.93 30.31 -38.30
CA PRO A 47 14.95 29.08 -37.51
C PRO A 47 15.33 29.32 -36.07
N VAL A 48 14.84 28.42 -35.20
CA VAL A 48 15.19 28.37 -33.78
C VAL A 48 16.65 27.96 -33.62
N LEU A 49 17.34 28.55 -32.67
CA LEU A 49 18.74 28.31 -32.39
C LEU A 49 18.95 27.46 -31.15
N LEU A 50 19.75 26.38 -31.24
CA LEU A 50 20.07 25.51 -30.12
C LEU A 50 20.84 26.19 -28.97
N GLN A 51 21.39 27.36 -29.18
CA GLN A 51 21.98 28.16 -28.11
C GLN A 51 20.96 28.73 -27.13
N ASP A 52 19.67 28.58 -27.39
CA ASP A 52 18.59 28.79 -26.42
C ASP A 52 18.59 27.67 -25.39
N ILE A 53 19.44 27.78 -24.38
CA ILE A 53 19.59 26.76 -23.33
C ILE A 53 18.30 26.57 -22.55
N HIS A 54 17.52 27.65 -22.34
CA HIS A 54 16.23 27.51 -21.65
C HIS A 54 15.23 26.67 -22.43
N LEU A 55 15.12 26.84 -23.74
CA LEU A 55 14.28 25.99 -24.59
C LEU A 55 14.69 24.52 -24.52
N VAL A 56 16.02 24.25 -24.64
CA VAL A 56 16.55 22.88 -24.59
C VAL A 56 16.23 22.23 -23.25
N GLU A 57 16.49 22.89 -22.13
CA GLU A 57 16.21 22.34 -20.79
C GLU A 57 14.70 22.16 -20.53
N LYS A 58 13.88 23.11 -20.97
CA LYS A 58 12.42 23.05 -20.80
C LYS A 58 11.81 21.85 -21.54
N LEU A 59 12.21 21.61 -22.80
CA LEU A 59 11.78 20.45 -23.55
C LEU A 59 12.34 19.16 -22.96
N ALA A 60 13.61 19.11 -22.63
CA ALA A 60 14.24 17.93 -22.05
C ALA A 60 13.61 17.56 -20.69
N SER A 61 13.22 18.53 -19.88
CA SER A 61 12.50 18.27 -18.62
C SER A 61 11.11 17.70 -18.89
N PHE A 62 10.36 18.31 -19.79
CA PHE A 62 9.02 17.85 -20.17
C PHE A 62 9.03 16.42 -20.70
N ASP A 63 9.95 16.06 -21.58
CA ASP A 63 10.08 14.72 -22.17
C ASP A 63 10.31 13.62 -21.11
N ARG A 64 10.76 13.99 -19.91
CA ARG A 64 11.14 13.08 -18.82
C ARG A 64 10.36 13.28 -17.53
N GLU A 65 9.20 13.92 -17.60
CA GLU A 65 8.34 14.15 -16.42
C GLU A 65 7.72 12.87 -15.84
N ARG A 66 7.81 11.75 -16.56
CA ARG A 66 7.20 10.49 -16.12
C ARG A 66 8.25 9.48 -15.73
N ILE A 67 7.99 8.79 -14.62
CA ILE A 67 8.65 7.54 -14.25
C ILE A 67 7.70 6.38 -14.54
N PRO A 68 8.16 5.11 -14.64
CA PRO A 68 7.29 3.96 -14.76
C PRO A 68 6.24 3.97 -13.63
N GLU A 69 4.96 3.77 -13.97
CA GLU A 69 3.94 3.60 -12.94
C GLU A 69 4.19 2.32 -12.14
N ARG A 70 3.64 2.24 -10.93
CA ARG A 70 3.71 1.00 -10.14
C ARG A 70 3.04 -0.12 -10.92
N VAL A 71 3.66 -1.32 -10.89
CA VAL A 71 3.14 -2.51 -11.59
C VAL A 71 1.73 -2.89 -11.13
N VAL A 72 1.43 -2.65 -9.87
CA VAL A 72 0.10 -2.62 -9.26
C VAL A 72 0.03 -1.43 -8.32
N HIS A 73 -1.16 -0.96 -7.95
CA HIS A 73 -1.38 0.24 -7.13
C HIS A 73 -0.97 1.56 -7.82
N ALA A 74 -1.08 1.64 -9.14
CA ALA A 74 -0.64 2.81 -9.90
C ALA A 74 -1.48 4.06 -9.54
N ARG A 75 -2.82 3.96 -9.54
CA ARG A 75 -3.71 5.05 -9.11
C ARG A 75 -3.77 5.11 -7.58
N GLY A 76 -3.46 6.29 -7.00
CA GLY A 76 -3.54 6.47 -5.56
C GLY A 76 -3.20 7.86 -5.10
N VAL A 77 -3.37 8.12 -3.81
CA VAL A 77 -3.21 9.41 -3.15
C VAL A 77 -2.47 9.23 -1.82
N GLY A 78 -1.69 10.22 -1.42
CA GLY A 78 -0.95 10.20 -0.14
C GLY A 78 -1.30 11.35 0.77
N ALA A 79 -1.11 11.15 2.07
CA ALA A 79 -1.20 12.18 3.10
C ALA A 79 -0.20 11.90 4.22
N TYR A 80 0.29 12.96 4.85
CA TYR A 80 1.10 12.90 6.05
C TYR A 80 0.24 12.95 7.31
N GLY A 81 0.78 12.44 8.39
CA GLY A 81 0.13 12.47 9.68
C GLY A 81 1.04 12.05 10.82
N THR A 82 0.42 11.70 11.93
CA THR A 82 1.09 11.26 13.14
C THR A 82 0.41 10.01 13.69
N PHE A 83 1.21 9.02 14.04
CA PHE A 83 0.80 7.88 14.85
C PHE A 83 1.21 8.12 16.29
N VAL A 84 0.32 7.82 17.25
CA VAL A 84 0.58 7.90 18.68
C VAL A 84 0.30 6.54 19.31
N SER A 85 1.30 5.99 20.02
CA SER A 85 1.14 4.73 20.76
C SER A 85 0.23 4.91 21.97
N ASP A 86 -0.70 3.97 22.19
CA ASP A 86 -1.64 4.01 23.32
C ASP A 86 -1.05 3.44 24.61
N GLY A 87 0.07 2.71 24.54
CA GLY A 87 0.65 2.03 25.69
C GLY A 87 2.14 1.75 25.58
N ASP A 88 2.66 1.03 26.54
CA ASP A 88 3.98 0.43 26.53
C ASP A 88 3.85 -1.05 26.14
N PHE A 89 4.37 -1.40 24.96
CA PHE A 89 4.34 -2.74 24.41
C PHE A 89 5.71 -3.42 24.47
N SER A 90 6.67 -2.92 25.26
CA SER A 90 8.02 -3.47 25.42
C SER A 90 8.03 -4.93 25.88
N ARG A 91 6.98 -5.36 26.55
CA ARG A 91 6.71 -6.76 26.90
C ARG A 91 6.64 -7.68 25.66
N TYR A 92 6.24 -7.16 24.50
CA TYR A 92 6.00 -7.92 23.28
C TYR A 92 7.00 -7.62 22.18
N THR A 93 7.48 -6.37 22.09
CA THR A 93 8.42 -5.94 21.05
C THR A 93 9.41 -4.92 21.59
N LYS A 94 10.66 -4.98 21.11
CA LYS A 94 11.66 -3.95 21.40
C LYS A 94 11.57 -2.73 20.48
N ALA A 95 10.63 -2.69 19.52
CA ALA A 95 10.44 -1.56 18.61
C ALA A 95 10.18 -0.25 19.37
N ALA A 96 11.07 0.72 19.20
CA ALA A 96 11.07 1.92 20.03
C ALA A 96 9.80 2.73 19.94
N PHE A 97 9.18 2.83 18.76
CA PHE A 97 7.93 3.59 18.57
C PHE A 97 6.71 3.01 19.29
N LEU A 98 6.81 1.79 19.86
CA LEU A 98 5.77 1.08 20.61
C LEU A 98 6.13 0.84 22.09
N ASN A 99 7.33 1.21 22.54
CA ASN A 99 7.81 0.88 23.88
C ASN A 99 7.47 1.92 24.97
N LYS A 100 6.64 2.91 24.63
CA LYS A 100 6.18 3.95 25.57
C LYS A 100 4.84 4.51 25.15
N ALA A 101 3.95 4.69 26.13
CA ALA A 101 2.68 5.37 25.93
C ALA A 101 2.88 6.82 25.44
N ALA A 102 1.96 7.29 24.62
CA ALA A 102 1.94 8.63 24.02
C ALA A 102 3.18 8.95 23.16
N ARG A 103 3.96 7.95 22.75
CA ARG A 103 5.04 8.17 21.80
C ARG A 103 4.48 8.47 20.42
N ALA A 104 4.87 9.60 19.85
CA ALA A 104 4.45 10.05 18.54
C ALA A 104 5.51 9.71 17.46
N SER A 105 5.06 9.22 16.32
CA SER A 105 5.86 8.99 15.13
C SER A 105 5.20 9.65 13.93
N ASN A 106 5.96 10.35 13.11
CA ASN A 106 5.43 10.84 11.85
C ASN A 106 5.11 9.68 10.92
N VAL A 107 4.05 9.83 10.13
CA VAL A 107 3.68 8.84 9.13
C VAL A 107 3.41 9.48 7.77
N PHE A 108 3.59 8.68 6.72
CA PHE A 108 3.06 8.94 5.40
C PHE A 108 2.21 7.75 4.97
N VAL A 109 0.97 8.00 4.58
CA VAL A 109 0.05 6.96 4.13
C VAL A 109 -0.23 7.14 2.66
N ARG A 110 -0.28 6.04 1.91
CA ARG A 110 -0.76 6.01 0.53
C ARG A 110 -1.92 5.04 0.40
N PHE A 111 -3.06 5.57 -0.03
CA PHE A 111 -4.21 4.78 -0.49
C PHE A 111 -4.15 4.62 -2.00
N SER A 112 -4.72 3.52 -2.52
CA SER A 112 -4.70 3.23 -3.96
C SER A 112 -5.77 2.21 -4.36
N THR A 113 -6.12 2.17 -5.64
CA THR A 113 -6.66 0.94 -6.26
C THR A 113 -5.51 -0.06 -6.47
N VAL A 114 -5.77 -1.23 -7.05
CA VAL A 114 -4.73 -2.28 -7.20
C VAL A 114 -4.38 -2.53 -8.66
N ILE A 115 -5.35 -2.92 -9.49
CA ILE A 115 -5.08 -3.51 -10.81
C ILE A 115 -4.94 -2.47 -11.92
N ASN A 116 -5.70 -1.38 -11.85
CA ASN A 116 -5.83 -0.43 -12.93
C ASN A 116 -4.64 0.54 -13.02
N SER A 117 -4.48 1.18 -14.20
CA SER A 117 -3.45 2.19 -14.47
C SER A 117 -3.66 3.48 -13.66
N SER A 118 -2.64 4.35 -13.64
CA SER A 118 -2.69 5.64 -12.94
C SER A 118 -3.82 6.57 -13.43
N GLY A 119 -4.29 6.41 -14.67
CA GLY A 119 -5.38 7.18 -15.26
C GLY A 119 -6.77 6.63 -15.02
N SER A 120 -6.95 5.58 -14.22
CA SER A 120 -8.24 4.92 -13.99
C SER A 120 -9.07 5.61 -12.91
N PRO A 121 -10.41 5.35 -12.88
CA PRO A 121 -11.26 5.76 -11.77
C PRO A 121 -10.83 5.14 -10.43
N GLU A 122 -11.04 5.87 -9.33
CA GLU A 122 -10.71 5.39 -7.98
C GLU A 122 -11.79 4.50 -7.37
N ILE A 123 -13.00 4.53 -7.91
CA ILE A 123 -14.15 3.80 -7.36
C ILE A 123 -14.42 2.48 -8.11
N ALA A 124 -13.46 1.93 -8.85
CA ALA A 124 -13.58 0.61 -9.45
C ALA A 124 -13.72 -0.48 -8.38
N ARG A 125 -14.39 -1.62 -8.73
CA ARG A 125 -14.42 -2.82 -7.89
C ARG A 125 -13.03 -3.44 -7.86
N ASP A 126 -12.33 -3.25 -6.76
CA ASP A 126 -10.93 -3.62 -6.58
C ASP A 126 -10.61 -3.59 -5.09
N PRO A 127 -9.66 -4.35 -4.56
CA PRO A 127 -9.10 -4.05 -3.24
C PRO A 127 -8.51 -2.64 -3.21
N ARG A 128 -8.47 -2.03 -2.04
CA ARG A 128 -7.76 -0.75 -1.86
C ARG A 128 -6.45 -0.99 -1.13
N GLY A 129 -5.35 -0.51 -1.72
CA GLY A 129 -4.08 -0.44 -1.00
C GLY A 129 -4.19 0.52 0.16
N PHE A 130 -3.60 0.14 1.29
CA PHE A 130 -3.48 0.94 2.50
C PHE A 130 -2.04 0.75 3.01
N ALA A 131 -1.12 1.56 2.53
CA ALA A 131 0.29 1.49 2.88
C ALA A 131 0.66 2.65 3.82
N THR A 132 1.17 2.32 5.00
CA THR A 132 1.60 3.27 6.02
C THR A 132 3.10 3.15 6.22
N LYS A 133 3.83 4.24 6.05
CA LYS A 133 5.24 4.39 6.42
C LYS A 133 5.33 5.14 7.72
N PHE A 134 5.98 4.55 8.71
CA PHE A 134 6.35 5.18 9.97
C PHE A 134 7.81 5.64 9.90
N TYR A 135 8.04 6.88 10.21
CA TYR A 135 9.38 7.44 10.37
C TYR A 135 9.75 7.35 11.85
N THR A 136 10.32 6.23 12.25
CA THR A 136 10.66 5.98 13.66
C THR A 136 12.11 6.40 13.97
N GLU A 137 12.46 6.42 15.24
CA GLU A 137 13.84 6.66 15.65
C GLU A 137 14.79 5.51 15.27
N ASP A 138 14.26 4.28 15.13
CA ASP A 138 15.01 3.08 14.71
C ASP A 138 15.14 2.96 13.19
N GLY A 139 14.52 3.88 12.42
CA GLY A 139 14.45 3.84 10.96
C GLY A 139 13.02 3.80 10.45
N ASN A 140 12.85 3.51 9.16
CA ASN A 140 11.53 3.41 8.56
C ASN A 140 10.92 2.03 8.83
N TYR A 141 9.66 2.02 9.24
CA TYR A 141 8.84 0.83 9.32
C TYR A 141 7.61 0.98 8.42
N ASP A 142 7.27 -0.04 7.63
CA ASP A 142 6.12 0.01 6.73
C ASP A 142 5.09 -1.10 7.02
N ILE A 143 3.82 -0.74 7.18
CA ILE A 143 2.69 -1.66 7.09
C ILE A 143 2.08 -1.50 5.69
N VAL A 144 2.27 -2.51 4.84
CA VAL A 144 1.80 -2.48 3.44
C VAL A 144 0.62 -3.43 3.26
N GLY A 145 -0.56 -2.89 3.47
CA GLY A 145 -1.81 -3.64 3.57
C GLY A 145 -2.87 -3.26 2.54
N ASN A 146 -4.07 -3.80 2.77
CA ASN A 146 -5.28 -3.57 1.97
C ASN A 146 -6.47 -3.27 2.87
N ASN A 147 -7.59 -2.80 2.26
CA ASN A 147 -8.88 -2.67 2.95
C ASN A 147 -9.61 -4.01 3.18
N LEU A 148 -9.05 -5.12 2.73
CA LEU A 148 -9.60 -6.47 2.92
C LEU A 148 -8.62 -7.33 3.71
N PRO A 149 -9.10 -8.20 4.62
CA PRO A 149 -8.26 -8.86 5.63
C PRO A 149 -7.44 -10.03 5.11
N VAL A 150 -7.68 -10.49 3.89
CA VAL A 150 -7.02 -11.63 3.25
C VAL A 150 -6.53 -11.27 1.86
N PHE A 151 -5.76 -12.18 1.23
CA PHE A 151 -5.32 -12.04 -0.14
C PHE A 151 -5.87 -13.17 -1.03
N PHE A 152 -5.73 -13.04 -2.36
CA PHE A 152 -6.25 -14.02 -3.33
C PHE A 152 -5.50 -15.35 -3.31
N ILE A 153 -4.21 -15.31 -3.02
CA ILE A 153 -3.29 -16.44 -3.07
C ILE A 153 -2.43 -16.48 -1.83
N ARG A 154 -1.84 -17.63 -1.53
CA ARG A 154 -1.01 -17.89 -0.35
C ARG A 154 0.47 -18.11 -0.65
N ASP A 155 0.86 -18.13 -1.93
CA ASP A 155 2.23 -18.36 -2.37
C ASP A 155 2.62 -17.30 -3.40
N ALA A 156 3.77 -16.64 -3.19
CA ALA A 156 4.26 -15.57 -4.05
C ALA A 156 4.53 -16.03 -5.49
N MET A 157 4.79 -17.32 -5.71
CA MET A 157 4.98 -17.90 -7.05
C MET A 157 3.79 -17.62 -7.98
N LYS A 158 2.57 -17.56 -7.41
CA LYS A 158 1.34 -17.32 -8.17
C LYS A 158 1.03 -15.85 -8.43
N PHE A 159 1.78 -14.91 -7.81
CA PHE A 159 1.43 -13.49 -7.87
C PHE A 159 1.49 -12.90 -9.28
N PRO A 160 2.55 -13.14 -10.09
CA PRO A 160 2.60 -12.62 -11.45
C PRO A 160 1.46 -13.14 -12.32
N ASP A 161 1.15 -14.44 -12.25
CA ASP A 161 0.08 -15.06 -13.04
C ASP A 161 -1.29 -14.53 -12.66
N MET A 162 -1.56 -14.39 -11.36
CA MET A 162 -2.78 -13.77 -10.86
C MET A 162 -2.94 -12.35 -11.42
N VAL A 163 -1.90 -11.53 -11.32
CA VAL A 163 -1.95 -10.14 -11.83
C VAL A 163 -2.12 -10.11 -13.35
N HIS A 164 -1.44 -10.97 -14.09
CA HIS A 164 -1.59 -11.07 -15.55
C HIS A 164 -3.01 -11.48 -15.96
N SER A 165 -3.69 -12.32 -15.17
CA SER A 165 -5.08 -12.71 -15.45
C SER A 165 -6.08 -11.55 -15.26
N LEU A 166 -5.78 -10.63 -14.33
CA LEU A 166 -6.59 -9.47 -13.98
C LEU A 166 -6.35 -8.26 -14.87
N LYS A 167 -5.12 -8.10 -15.39
CA LYS A 167 -4.72 -6.99 -16.24
C LYS A 167 -5.21 -7.16 -17.68
N PRO A 168 -5.18 -6.09 -18.48
CA PRO A 168 -5.48 -6.17 -19.91
C PRO A 168 -4.68 -7.27 -20.61
N SER A 169 -5.32 -7.94 -21.56
CA SER A 169 -4.70 -8.96 -22.41
C SER A 169 -3.49 -8.37 -23.16
N PRO A 170 -2.36 -9.09 -23.25
CA PRO A 170 -1.19 -8.62 -24.01
C PRO A 170 -1.43 -8.50 -25.52
N VAL A 171 -2.54 -9.08 -26.03
CA VAL A 171 -2.91 -9.04 -27.45
C VAL A 171 -3.91 -7.91 -27.75
N THR A 172 -4.95 -7.78 -26.92
CA THR A 172 -6.07 -6.84 -27.20
C THR A 172 -6.02 -5.57 -26.38
N ASN A 173 -5.19 -5.54 -25.32
CA ASN A 173 -5.14 -4.48 -24.31
C ASN A 173 -6.51 -4.22 -23.61
N HIS A 174 -7.38 -5.23 -23.57
CA HIS A 174 -8.64 -5.21 -22.82
C HIS A 174 -8.61 -6.17 -21.63
N GLN A 175 -9.21 -5.75 -20.50
CA GLN A 175 -9.54 -6.67 -19.42
C GLN A 175 -10.62 -7.63 -19.89
N ASP A 176 -10.51 -8.91 -19.51
CA ASP A 176 -11.42 -9.95 -19.98
C ASP A 176 -11.77 -10.90 -18.82
N PRO A 177 -13.04 -10.96 -18.40
CA PRO A 177 -13.50 -11.90 -17.38
C PRO A 177 -13.19 -13.37 -17.69
N ASN A 178 -13.08 -13.76 -18.96
CA ASN A 178 -12.67 -15.13 -19.32
C ASN A 178 -11.26 -15.46 -18.78
N ARG A 179 -10.31 -14.54 -18.91
CA ARG A 179 -8.93 -14.70 -18.40
C ARG A 179 -8.90 -14.75 -16.87
N PHE A 180 -9.64 -13.82 -16.26
CA PHE A 180 -9.73 -13.68 -14.82
C PHE A 180 -10.29 -14.96 -14.18
N PHE A 181 -11.48 -15.39 -14.59
CA PHE A 181 -12.11 -16.56 -14.00
C PHE A 181 -11.48 -17.89 -14.44
N ASP A 182 -10.79 -17.95 -15.59
CA ASP A 182 -9.97 -19.11 -15.95
C ASP A 182 -8.91 -19.36 -14.87
N PHE A 183 -8.09 -18.34 -14.55
CA PHE A 183 -7.09 -18.46 -13.47
C PHE A 183 -7.73 -18.87 -12.14
N PHE A 184 -8.78 -18.15 -11.70
CA PHE A 184 -9.37 -18.39 -10.39
C PHE A 184 -10.14 -19.72 -10.29
N SER A 185 -10.58 -20.31 -11.40
CA SER A 185 -11.18 -21.66 -11.42
C SER A 185 -10.18 -22.75 -11.00
N HIS A 186 -8.89 -22.46 -11.03
CA HIS A 186 -7.81 -23.30 -10.54
C HIS A 186 -7.28 -22.91 -9.16
N GLN A 187 -7.87 -21.89 -8.51
CA GLN A 187 -7.39 -21.34 -7.25
C GLN A 187 -8.51 -21.30 -6.18
N PRO A 188 -8.90 -22.46 -5.62
CA PRO A 188 -9.98 -22.50 -4.61
C PRO A 188 -9.66 -21.69 -3.35
N GLU A 189 -8.38 -21.43 -3.07
CA GLU A 189 -7.91 -20.56 -1.98
C GLU A 189 -8.39 -19.14 -2.08
N SER A 190 -8.77 -18.68 -3.28
CA SER A 190 -9.24 -17.31 -3.54
C SER A 190 -10.70 -17.06 -3.15
N THR A 191 -11.46 -18.12 -2.77
CA THR A 191 -12.91 -18.04 -2.57
C THR A 191 -13.31 -16.96 -1.56
N GLN A 192 -12.60 -16.83 -0.43
CA GLN A 192 -12.89 -15.80 0.57
C GLN A 192 -12.59 -14.40 0.03
N MET A 193 -11.47 -14.21 -0.62
CA MET A 193 -11.10 -12.90 -1.17
C MET A 193 -12.05 -12.47 -2.28
N LEU A 194 -12.45 -13.39 -3.16
CA LEU A 194 -13.46 -13.11 -4.20
C LEU A 194 -14.81 -12.74 -3.59
N THR A 195 -15.26 -13.45 -2.53
CA THR A 195 -16.46 -13.10 -1.79
C THR A 195 -16.42 -11.67 -1.27
N LEU A 196 -15.28 -11.24 -0.70
CA LEU A 196 -15.10 -9.89 -0.18
C LEU A 196 -15.03 -8.83 -1.28
N VAL A 197 -14.29 -9.07 -2.36
CA VAL A 197 -14.13 -8.12 -3.48
C VAL A 197 -15.46 -7.92 -4.21
N TYR A 198 -16.24 -8.97 -4.40
CA TYR A 198 -17.53 -8.88 -5.08
C TYR A 198 -18.67 -8.40 -4.19
N SER A 199 -18.50 -8.40 -2.86
CA SER A 199 -19.39 -7.67 -1.96
C SER A 199 -19.21 -6.16 -2.08
N ASP A 200 -20.03 -5.37 -1.42
CA ASP A 200 -19.89 -3.91 -1.40
C ASP A 200 -18.61 -3.43 -0.69
N ARG A 201 -17.90 -4.29 0.04
CA ARG A 201 -16.56 -4.01 0.57
C ARG A 201 -15.51 -3.77 -0.52
N GLY A 202 -15.72 -4.28 -1.74
CA GLY A 202 -14.90 -4.02 -2.91
C GLY A 202 -15.10 -2.64 -3.52
N THR A 203 -16.11 -1.89 -3.08
CA THR A 203 -16.46 -0.55 -3.54
C THR A 203 -16.65 0.43 -2.36
N PRO A 204 -15.59 0.67 -1.53
CA PRO A 204 -15.68 1.68 -0.47
C PRO A 204 -15.94 3.06 -1.07
N ALA A 205 -16.78 3.85 -0.41
CA ALA A 205 -17.23 5.17 -0.91
C ALA A 205 -16.06 6.17 -1.04
N ASN A 206 -15.06 6.06 -0.17
CA ASN A 206 -13.83 6.86 -0.17
C ASN A 206 -12.76 6.17 0.69
N TYR A 207 -11.54 6.73 0.71
CA TYR A 207 -10.42 6.14 1.46
C TYR A 207 -10.51 6.34 2.98
N ARG A 208 -11.30 7.30 3.46
CA ARG A 208 -11.43 7.57 4.91
C ARG A 208 -12.35 6.59 5.61
N GLN A 209 -13.37 6.09 4.92
CA GLN A 209 -14.43 5.25 5.47
C GLN A 209 -14.23 3.76 5.16
N MET A 210 -12.99 3.30 5.25
CA MET A 210 -12.61 1.89 5.14
C MET A 210 -11.57 1.52 6.18
N ASP A 211 -11.59 0.26 6.62
CA ASP A 211 -10.53 -0.31 7.43
C ASP A 211 -9.30 -0.65 6.59
N GLY A 212 -8.19 -0.97 7.26
CA GLY A 212 -6.98 -1.45 6.64
C GLY A 212 -6.44 -2.69 7.36
N PHE A 213 -5.84 -3.61 6.62
CA PHE A 213 -5.34 -4.86 7.15
C PHE A 213 -3.92 -5.12 6.64
N GLY A 214 -3.03 -5.53 7.54
CA GLY A 214 -1.67 -5.93 7.19
C GLY A 214 -1.62 -7.26 6.42
N VAL A 215 -2.70 -8.04 6.43
CA VAL A 215 -2.90 -9.34 5.77
C VAL A 215 -1.98 -10.44 6.34
N HIS A 216 -0.66 -10.23 6.28
CA HIS A 216 0.35 -11.19 6.73
C HIS A 216 0.50 -11.22 8.24
N ALA A 217 0.99 -12.35 8.73
CA ALA A 217 1.57 -12.43 10.06
C ALA A 217 3.02 -11.92 10.01
N PHE A 218 3.37 -11.06 10.97
CA PHE A 218 4.75 -10.65 11.28
C PHE A 218 5.14 -11.23 12.65
N LYS A 219 6.40 -11.09 13.04
CA LYS A 219 6.86 -11.45 14.39
C LYS A 219 7.19 -10.18 15.16
N TRP A 220 6.67 -10.05 16.36
CA TRP A 220 7.15 -9.13 17.38
C TRP A 220 8.13 -9.88 18.28
N VAL A 221 9.27 -9.25 18.56
CA VAL A 221 10.35 -9.83 19.36
C VAL A 221 10.74 -8.84 20.45
N ASN A 222 10.61 -9.22 21.70
CA ASN A 222 10.99 -8.39 22.83
C ASN A 222 12.50 -8.47 23.14
N THR A 223 12.95 -7.73 24.14
CA THR A 223 14.36 -7.69 24.56
C THR A 223 14.89 -9.02 25.12
N GLN A 224 14.00 -9.92 25.53
CA GLN A 224 14.33 -11.28 25.99
C GLN A 224 14.37 -12.30 24.83
N GLY A 225 14.13 -11.86 23.58
CA GLY A 225 14.07 -12.74 22.42
C GLY A 225 12.77 -13.56 22.32
N GLN A 226 11.76 -13.24 23.11
CA GLN A 226 10.46 -13.91 23.04
C GLN A 226 9.70 -13.43 21.81
N VAL A 227 9.19 -14.39 21.03
CA VAL A 227 8.49 -14.15 19.77
C VAL A 227 6.96 -14.19 19.98
N ARG A 228 6.25 -13.27 19.31
CA ARG A 228 4.80 -13.33 19.09
C ARG A 228 4.51 -13.09 17.62
N TYR A 229 3.69 -13.94 17.02
CA TYR A 229 3.16 -13.68 15.69
C TYR A 229 2.04 -12.66 15.78
N VAL A 230 2.02 -11.68 14.88
CA VAL A 230 1.06 -10.57 14.92
C VAL A 230 0.43 -10.32 13.56
N LYS A 231 -0.86 -10.00 13.54
CA LYS A 231 -1.57 -9.43 12.39
C LYS A 231 -2.07 -8.03 12.76
N TYR A 232 -1.99 -7.11 11.81
CA TYR A 232 -2.36 -5.70 11.98
C TYR A 232 -3.73 -5.40 11.40
N THR A 233 -4.53 -4.59 12.11
CA THR A 233 -5.82 -4.07 11.65
C THR A 233 -5.92 -2.58 11.98
N TRP A 234 -6.16 -1.76 10.97
CA TRP A 234 -6.56 -0.36 11.10
C TRP A 234 -8.08 -0.27 11.11
N LYS A 235 -8.68 0.25 12.17
CA LYS A 235 -10.11 0.52 12.25
C LYS A 235 -10.38 2.01 12.03
N SER A 236 -11.18 2.33 11.01
CA SER A 236 -11.54 3.71 10.68
C SER A 236 -12.43 4.32 11.77
N LEU A 237 -12.07 5.52 12.23
CA LEU A 237 -12.90 6.28 13.16
C LEU A 237 -14.00 7.11 12.45
N GLN A 238 -14.02 7.12 11.11
CA GLN A 238 -15.05 7.74 10.28
C GLN A 238 -16.20 6.76 9.94
N GLY A 239 -16.16 5.54 10.51
CA GLY A 239 -17.07 4.45 10.16
C GLY A 239 -16.79 3.87 8.78
N HIS A 240 -17.68 2.97 8.35
CA HIS A 240 -17.60 2.33 7.05
C HIS A 240 -18.71 2.86 6.15
N LYS A 241 -18.38 3.14 4.88
CA LYS A 241 -19.35 3.42 3.84
C LYS A 241 -18.94 2.74 2.56
N THR A 242 -19.84 1.95 2.02
CA THR A 242 -19.67 1.24 0.75
C THR A 242 -20.73 1.72 -0.24
N LEU A 243 -20.50 1.47 -1.52
CA LEU A 243 -21.41 1.82 -2.59
C LEU A 243 -21.90 0.57 -3.30
N SER A 244 -23.19 0.53 -3.63
CA SER A 244 -23.75 -0.43 -4.56
C SER A 244 -23.18 -0.23 -5.98
N ALA A 245 -23.39 -1.19 -6.86
CA ALA A 245 -22.96 -1.08 -8.26
C ALA A 245 -23.59 0.12 -9.00
N ALA A 246 -24.83 0.48 -8.66
CA ALA A 246 -25.52 1.64 -9.26
C ALA A 246 -24.91 2.97 -8.77
N GLU A 247 -24.70 3.11 -7.46
CA GLU A 247 -24.06 4.29 -6.87
C GLU A 247 -22.61 4.44 -7.37
N THR A 248 -21.88 3.34 -7.52
CA THR A 248 -20.52 3.34 -8.07
C THR A 248 -20.49 3.95 -9.49
N LYS A 249 -21.42 3.55 -10.36
CA LYS A 249 -21.52 4.11 -11.73
C LYS A 249 -21.77 5.62 -11.69
N GLN A 250 -22.65 6.07 -10.79
CA GLN A 250 -22.96 7.50 -10.66
C GLN A 250 -21.74 8.28 -10.18
N VAL A 251 -21.07 7.82 -9.12
CA VAL A 251 -19.89 8.50 -8.57
C VAL A 251 -18.76 8.58 -9.61
N VAL A 252 -18.52 7.52 -10.39
CA VAL A 252 -17.53 7.55 -11.48
C VAL A 252 -17.87 8.58 -12.55
N ALA A 253 -19.16 8.74 -12.87
CA ALA A 253 -19.61 9.72 -13.85
C ALA A 253 -19.45 11.16 -13.35
N ASP A 254 -19.69 11.40 -12.06
CA ASP A 254 -19.63 12.73 -11.45
C ASP A 254 -18.19 13.16 -11.14
N GLU A 255 -17.39 12.29 -10.52
CA GLU A 255 -15.99 12.55 -10.11
C GLU A 255 -15.21 11.24 -10.04
N TRP A 256 -14.51 10.90 -11.11
CA TRP A 256 -13.71 9.67 -11.20
C TRP A 256 -12.53 9.61 -10.21
N GLY A 257 -12.05 10.75 -9.70
CA GLY A 257 -11.03 10.92 -8.68
C GLY A 257 -11.61 11.16 -7.28
N ASN A 258 -12.82 10.69 -7.00
CA ASN A 258 -13.57 11.01 -5.79
C ASN A 258 -12.85 10.70 -4.47
N GLY A 259 -12.07 9.64 -4.39
CA GLY A 259 -11.32 9.28 -3.18
C GLY A 259 -10.22 10.30 -2.86
N THR A 260 -9.50 10.76 -3.88
CA THR A 260 -8.52 11.85 -3.77
C THR A 260 -9.19 13.16 -3.39
N ALA A 261 -10.27 13.54 -4.13
CA ALA A 261 -11.00 14.79 -3.89
C ALA A 261 -11.55 14.86 -2.45
N ASP A 262 -12.18 13.78 -1.98
CA ASP A 262 -12.69 13.66 -0.62
C ASP A 262 -11.59 13.79 0.44
N LEU A 263 -10.50 13.05 0.31
CA LEU A 263 -9.40 13.07 1.29
C LEU A 263 -8.77 14.47 1.39
N TYR A 264 -8.53 15.11 0.25
CA TYR A 264 -7.93 16.44 0.21
C TYR A 264 -8.86 17.50 0.77
N ALA A 265 -10.16 17.45 0.41
CA ALA A 265 -11.15 18.40 0.90
C ALA A 265 -11.31 18.31 2.43
N GLU A 266 -11.37 17.11 2.99
CA GLU A 266 -11.59 16.93 4.43
C GLU A 266 -10.35 17.33 5.25
N ILE A 267 -9.14 16.96 4.81
CA ILE A 267 -7.90 17.44 5.47
C ILE A 267 -7.79 18.96 5.35
N GLY A 268 -8.12 19.54 4.19
CA GLY A 268 -8.09 20.98 3.97
C GLY A 268 -9.07 21.77 4.84
N LYS A 269 -10.20 21.17 5.21
CA LYS A 269 -11.20 21.73 6.17
C LYS A 269 -10.79 21.56 7.63
N GLY A 270 -9.72 20.79 7.93
CA GLY A 270 -9.35 20.42 9.30
C GLY A 270 -10.10 19.19 9.85
N ASN A 271 -10.90 18.49 9.05
CA ASN A 271 -11.58 17.25 9.40
C ASN A 271 -10.61 16.08 9.22
N PHE A 272 -9.65 15.97 10.11
CA PHE A 272 -8.54 15.02 10.00
C PHE A 272 -9.00 13.57 10.17
N PRO A 273 -8.89 12.73 9.12
CA PRO A 273 -9.25 11.32 9.23
C PRO A 273 -8.26 10.57 10.13
N ALA A 274 -8.81 9.63 10.91
CA ALA A 274 -8.04 8.87 11.87
C ALA A 274 -8.41 7.38 11.87
N TRP A 275 -7.44 6.55 12.23
CA TRP A 275 -7.61 5.10 12.41
C TRP A 275 -6.95 4.65 13.70
N GLU A 276 -7.56 3.68 14.35
CA GLU A 276 -6.94 2.96 15.46
C GLU A 276 -6.23 1.71 14.94
N LEU A 277 -4.99 1.52 15.36
CA LEU A 277 -4.23 0.31 15.07
C LEU A 277 -4.50 -0.73 16.14
N TYR A 278 -4.91 -1.91 15.70
CA TYR A 278 -5.04 -3.10 16.51
C TYR A 278 -4.09 -4.18 16.04
N VAL A 279 -3.70 -5.06 16.95
CA VAL A 279 -2.98 -6.30 16.65
C VAL A 279 -3.72 -7.48 17.24
N GLN A 280 -3.66 -8.60 16.52
CA GLN A 280 -3.94 -9.93 17.04
C GLN A 280 -2.60 -10.62 17.29
N MET A 281 -2.48 -11.39 18.36
CA MET A 281 -1.23 -12.06 18.73
C MET A 281 -1.41 -13.55 18.93
N LEU A 282 -0.41 -14.34 18.49
CA LEU A 282 -0.28 -15.76 18.77
C LEU A 282 1.12 -16.07 19.30
N ALA A 283 1.22 -16.97 20.25
CA ALA A 283 2.49 -17.55 20.61
C ALA A 283 2.93 -18.59 19.56
N PRO A 284 4.23 -18.87 19.38
CA PRO A 284 4.68 -19.90 18.44
C PRO A 284 4.02 -21.25 18.62
N GLU A 285 3.80 -21.66 19.87
CA GLU A 285 3.11 -22.90 20.24
C GLU A 285 1.61 -22.94 19.92
N ASP A 286 1.03 -21.79 19.57
CA ASP A 286 -0.39 -21.71 19.19
C ASP A 286 -0.62 -21.96 17.69
N LEU A 287 0.43 -21.85 16.87
CA LEU A 287 0.30 -21.99 15.41
C LEU A 287 -0.26 -23.38 15.00
N ASP A 288 0.08 -24.42 15.74
CA ASP A 288 -0.40 -25.78 15.44
C ASP A 288 -1.84 -26.06 15.92
N LYS A 289 -2.42 -25.19 16.73
CA LYS A 289 -3.76 -25.36 17.30
C LYS A 289 -4.90 -25.04 16.32
N PHE A 290 -4.60 -24.39 15.20
CA PHE A 290 -5.59 -24.05 14.18
C PHE A 290 -5.88 -25.22 13.24
N ALA A 291 -7.09 -25.30 12.71
CA ALA A 291 -7.46 -26.25 11.65
C ALA A 291 -6.81 -25.91 10.29
N PHE A 292 -6.23 -24.72 10.17
CA PHE A 292 -5.51 -24.23 9.00
C PHE A 292 -4.14 -23.67 9.40
N ASN A 293 -3.27 -23.40 8.44
CA ASN A 293 -2.00 -22.72 8.70
C ASN A 293 -2.27 -21.21 8.99
N PRO A 294 -2.02 -20.70 10.20
CA PRO A 294 -2.28 -19.31 10.55
C PRO A 294 -1.34 -18.30 9.83
N LEU A 295 -0.28 -18.78 9.17
CA LEU A 295 0.58 -17.97 8.31
C LEU A 295 0.09 -17.93 6.85
N ASP A 296 -1.08 -18.51 6.55
CA ASP A 296 -1.72 -18.45 5.25
C ASP A 296 -2.38 -17.07 5.05
N ALA A 297 -1.93 -16.32 4.05
CA ALA A 297 -2.45 -14.98 3.74
C ALA A 297 -3.91 -14.98 3.25
N THR A 298 -4.48 -16.15 2.93
CA THR A 298 -5.90 -16.30 2.57
C THR A 298 -6.82 -16.54 3.78
N LYS A 299 -6.26 -16.48 5.00
CA LYS A 299 -6.97 -16.78 6.26
C LYS A 299 -6.94 -15.62 7.24
N THR A 300 -8.02 -15.45 7.97
CA THR A 300 -8.12 -14.59 9.15
C THR A 300 -7.96 -15.41 10.43
N TRP A 301 -7.52 -14.75 11.48
CA TRP A 301 -7.52 -15.33 12.82
C TRP A 301 -8.84 -14.98 13.52
N PRO A 302 -9.60 -15.97 14.05
CA PRO A 302 -10.81 -15.70 14.81
C PRO A 302 -10.50 -14.84 16.05
N GLU A 303 -11.29 -13.80 16.28
CA GLU A 303 -11.12 -12.92 17.45
C GLU A 303 -11.34 -13.66 18.78
N THR A 304 -12.10 -14.77 18.76
CA THR A 304 -12.28 -15.68 19.91
C THR A 304 -10.99 -16.37 20.33
N THR A 305 -10.07 -16.61 19.38
CA THR A 305 -8.76 -17.26 19.62
C THR A 305 -7.65 -16.23 19.80
N ALA A 306 -7.66 -15.19 19.00
CA ALA A 306 -6.69 -14.10 19.03
C ALA A 306 -7.46 -12.76 19.06
N PRO A 307 -7.80 -12.24 20.24
CA PRO A 307 -8.56 -11.00 20.36
C PRO A 307 -7.75 -9.80 19.86
N LEU A 308 -8.46 -8.79 19.38
CA LEU A 308 -7.87 -7.53 18.96
C LEU A 308 -7.39 -6.73 20.18
N MET A 309 -6.12 -6.32 20.17
CA MET A 309 -5.52 -5.44 21.15
C MET A 309 -5.16 -4.10 20.49
N LYS A 310 -5.71 -3.01 21.00
CA LYS A 310 -5.40 -1.66 20.52
C LYS A 310 -3.97 -1.28 20.90
N VAL A 311 -3.22 -0.70 19.93
CA VAL A 311 -1.82 -0.32 20.13
C VAL A 311 -1.53 1.15 19.81
N GLY A 312 -2.44 1.87 19.15
CA GLY A 312 -2.26 3.28 18.90
C GLY A 312 -3.29 3.87 17.94
N LYS A 313 -3.12 5.16 17.66
CA LYS A 313 -3.98 5.92 16.77
C LYS A 313 -3.14 6.71 15.75
N MET A 314 -3.52 6.62 14.49
CA MET A 314 -3.01 7.44 13.40
C MET A 314 -4.02 8.53 13.04
N THR A 315 -3.53 9.75 12.83
CA THR A 315 -4.33 10.88 12.33
C THR A 315 -3.61 11.51 11.14
N LEU A 316 -4.30 11.65 10.01
CA LEU A 316 -3.74 12.30 8.81
C LEU A 316 -4.16 13.77 8.81
N ASN A 317 -3.19 14.69 8.87
CA ASN A 317 -3.44 16.11 9.12
C ASN A 317 -2.69 17.06 8.19
N ARG A 318 -1.94 16.53 7.20
CA ARG A 318 -1.19 17.36 6.25
C ARG A 318 -1.17 16.74 4.85
N LEU A 319 -1.46 17.55 3.88
CA LEU A 319 -1.37 17.19 2.46
C LEU A 319 0.07 17.31 1.95
N PRO A 320 0.46 16.56 0.92
CA PRO A 320 1.71 16.78 0.19
C PRO A 320 1.73 18.16 -0.48
N ASP A 321 2.88 18.83 -0.44
CA ASP A 321 3.08 20.08 -1.17
C ASP A 321 3.30 19.85 -2.68
N ASN A 322 3.81 18.66 -3.05
CA ASN A 322 4.01 18.23 -4.43
C ASN A 322 3.66 16.74 -4.55
N PHE A 323 2.72 16.43 -5.45
CA PHE A 323 2.23 15.08 -5.66
C PHE A 323 3.31 14.14 -6.19
N PHE A 324 4.08 14.59 -7.19
CA PHE A 324 5.13 13.76 -7.80
C PHE A 324 6.26 13.48 -6.81
N GLU A 325 6.79 14.52 -6.16
CA GLU A 325 7.89 14.40 -5.20
C GLU A 325 7.55 13.45 -4.05
N THR A 326 6.31 13.48 -3.57
CA THR A 326 5.89 12.71 -2.40
C THR A 326 5.12 11.48 -2.77
N THR A 327 3.92 11.60 -3.36
CA THR A 327 3.00 10.48 -3.58
C THR A 327 3.48 9.55 -4.69
N GLU A 328 3.97 10.12 -5.82
CA GLU A 328 4.42 9.28 -6.93
C GLU A 328 5.76 8.60 -6.63
N GLN A 329 6.68 9.30 -5.97
CA GLN A 329 7.99 8.77 -5.61
C GLN A 329 8.01 8.01 -4.27
N ALA A 330 6.90 7.95 -3.52
CA ALA A 330 6.86 7.16 -2.30
C ALA A 330 7.11 5.66 -2.58
N ALA A 331 8.01 5.08 -1.82
CA ALA A 331 8.40 3.68 -1.88
C ALA A 331 8.05 2.98 -0.57
N PHE A 332 7.15 2.02 -0.64
CA PHE A 332 6.80 1.16 0.50
C PHE A 332 7.38 -0.23 0.30
N SER A 333 7.71 -0.89 1.40
CA SER A 333 8.11 -2.30 1.38
C SER A 333 7.78 -2.96 2.72
N PRO A 334 7.20 -4.17 2.75
CA PRO A 334 7.09 -4.95 3.99
C PRO A 334 8.47 -5.39 4.52
N GLY A 335 9.54 -5.16 3.76
CA GLY A 335 10.92 -5.33 4.19
C GLY A 335 11.52 -4.12 4.90
N ASN A 336 10.82 -2.97 4.96
CA ASN A 336 11.18 -1.88 5.87
C ASN A 336 10.73 -2.26 7.27
N LEU A 337 11.66 -2.77 8.05
CA LEU A 337 11.46 -3.30 9.40
C LEU A 337 12.40 -2.61 10.39
N VAL A 338 12.01 -2.58 11.65
CA VAL A 338 12.82 -2.02 12.75
C VAL A 338 13.10 -3.11 13.77
N PRO A 339 14.12 -2.93 14.65
CA PRO A 339 14.39 -3.88 15.72
C PRO A 339 13.12 -4.23 16.50
N GLY A 340 12.89 -5.52 16.73
CA GLY A 340 11.70 -6.01 17.41
C GLY A 340 10.51 -6.32 16.51
N ILE A 341 10.61 -6.09 15.20
CA ILE A 341 9.64 -6.54 14.22
C ILE A 341 10.36 -7.31 13.10
N GLU A 342 9.95 -8.55 12.88
CA GLU A 342 10.58 -9.45 11.91
C GLU A 342 9.53 -10.03 10.94
N PRO A 343 9.92 -10.45 9.72
CA PRO A 343 9.03 -11.18 8.84
C PRO A 343 8.75 -12.57 9.39
N SER A 344 7.56 -13.09 9.12
CA SER A 344 7.24 -14.48 9.40
C SER A 344 7.56 -15.39 8.21
N GLU A 345 7.30 -16.67 8.38
CA GLU A 345 7.46 -17.72 7.38
C GLU A 345 6.27 -17.79 6.40
N ASP A 346 5.40 -16.78 6.36
CA ASP A 346 4.35 -16.61 5.36
C ASP A 346 4.98 -16.56 3.95
N ARG A 347 4.62 -17.54 3.10
CA ARG A 347 5.23 -17.70 1.76
C ARG A 347 4.99 -16.51 0.83
N LEU A 348 3.83 -15.86 0.97
CA LEU A 348 3.51 -14.68 0.18
C LEU A 348 4.31 -13.47 0.69
N LEU A 349 4.43 -13.31 2.01
CA LEU A 349 5.25 -12.24 2.61
C LEU A 349 6.71 -12.36 2.17
N GLN A 350 7.28 -13.58 2.20
CA GLN A 350 8.70 -13.80 1.82
C GLN A 350 8.99 -13.32 0.39
N GLY A 351 8.11 -13.57 -0.58
CA GLY A 351 8.26 -13.04 -1.94
C GLY A 351 8.11 -11.52 -2.00
N ARG A 352 7.27 -10.94 -1.16
CA ARG A 352 7.08 -9.48 -1.07
C ARG A 352 8.31 -8.75 -0.53
N LEU A 353 9.14 -9.40 0.31
CA LEU A 353 10.38 -8.80 0.82
C LEU A 353 11.36 -8.46 -0.31
N PHE A 354 11.38 -9.24 -1.39
CA PHE A 354 12.17 -8.96 -2.58
C PHE A 354 11.46 -7.97 -3.53
N SER A 355 10.22 -8.27 -3.92
CA SER A 355 9.53 -7.61 -5.03
C SER A 355 9.38 -6.09 -4.84
N TYR A 356 9.13 -5.63 -3.64
CA TYR A 356 8.91 -4.20 -3.39
C TYR A 356 10.20 -3.38 -3.56
N PHE A 357 11.32 -3.86 -3.06
CA PHE A 357 12.59 -3.17 -3.24
C PHE A 357 13.04 -3.20 -4.71
N ASP A 358 12.81 -4.32 -5.40
CA ASP A 358 13.20 -4.48 -6.80
C ASP A 358 12.41 -3.51 -7.71
N THR A 359 11.09 -3.50 -7.60
CA THR A 359 10.25 -2.60 -8.40
C THR A 359 10.54 -1.13 -8.13
N GLN A 360 10.90 -0.73 -6.90
CA GLN A 360 11.26 0.65 -6.60
C GLN A 360 12.62 1.05 -7.20
N ARG A 361 13.59 0.13 -7.24
CA ARG A 361 14.85 0.36 -7.97
C ARG A 361 14.61 0.55 -9.46
N HIS A 362 13.73 -0.24 -10.06
CA HIS A 362 13.34 -0.07 -11.47
C HIS A 362 12.68 1.29 -11.72
N ARG A 363 11.77 1.72 -10.84
CA ARG A 363 11.00 2.96 -11.03
C ARG A 363 11.82 4.23 -10.80
N MET A 364 12.69 4.24 -9.80
CA MET A 364 13.32 5.46 -9.26
C MET A 364 14.85 5.40 -9.17
N GLY A 365 15.45 4.26 -9.48
CA GLY A 365 16.90 4.07 -9.41
C GLY A 365 17.40 3.48 -8.09
N ALA A 366 18.71 3.15 -8.07
CA ALA A 366 19.34 2.38 -7.00
C ALA A 366 19.22 3.05 -5.61
N ASN A 367 19.30 4.37 -5.57
CA ASN A 367 19.33 5.16 -4.33
C ASN A 367 17.97 5.81 -3.98
N PHE A 368 16.84 5.21 -4.40
CA PHE A 368 15.49 5.74 -4.15
C PHE A 368 15.19 5.99 -2.65
N GLN A 369 15.87 5.29 -1.75
CA GLN A 369 15.74 5.47 -0.31
C GLN A 369 16.33 6.80 0.20
N GLN A 370 17.08 7.53 -0.63
CA GLN A 370 17.58 8.87 -0.31
C GLN A 370 16.60 10.00 -0.67
N LEU A 371 15.54 9.71 -1.45
CA LEU A 371 14.49 10.68 -1.74
C LEU A 371 13.78 11.10 -0.45
N ALA A 372 13.36 12.36 -0.37
CA ALA A 372 12.85 12.98 0.85
C ALA A 372 11.73 12.18 1.53
N VAL A 373 10.77 11.68 0.75
CA VAL A 373 9.64 10.87 1.25
C VAL A 373 10.05 9.46 1.69
N ASN A 374 11.19 8.95 1.22
CA ASN A 374 11.62 7.56 1.48
C ASN A 374 12.74 7.46 2.52
N ARG A 375 13.44 8.55 2.78
CA ARG A 375 14.57 8.53 3.73
C ARG A 375 14.10 8.42 5.17
N PRO A 376 14.86 7.74 6.05
CA PRO A 376 14.59 7.78 7.49
C PRO A 376 14.82 9.19 8.05
N GLN A 377 14.20 9.50 9.19
CA GLN A 377 14.41 10.78 9.89
C GLN A 377 15.83 10.89 10.47
N GLY A 378 16.39 9.78 10.97
CA GLY A 378 17.78 9.70 11.39
C GLY A 378 18.75 9.54 10.22
N LEU A 379 20.06 9.64 10.51
CA LEU A 379 21.08 9.34 9.52
C LEU A 379 21.13 7.83 9.25
N ALA A 380 20.99 7.45 7.97
CA ALA A 380 21.36 6.10 7.55
C ALA A 380 22.90 6.05 7.39
N THR A 381 23.57 5.28 8.25
CA THR A 381 25.01 5.06 8.21
C THR A 381 25.31 3.65 7.76
N ASN A 382 25.98 3.52 6.62
CA ASN A 382 26.39 2.25 6.05
C ASN A 382 27.56 2.45 5.07
N TYR A 383 28.09 1.37 4.53
CA TYR A 383 29.17 1.39 3.55
C TYR A 383 28.71 1.54 2.08
N ASN A 384 27.43 1.79 1.82
CA ASN A 384 26.87 1.98 0.48
C ASN A 384 27.11 3.43 0.02
N GLN A 385 28.21 3.67 -0.71
CA GLN A 385 28.70 5.00 -1.00
C GLN A 385 28.63 5.37 -2.49
N ALA A 386 28.22 4.46 -3.35
CA ALA A 386 28.26 4.66 -4.80
C ALA A 386 26.88 4.35 -5.44
N GLY A 387 26.83 4.47 -6.76
CA GLY A 387 25.64 4.24 -7.57
C GLY A 387 24.96 5.54 -8.00
N ALA A 388 24.13 5.42 -9.03
CA ALA A 388 23.42 6.56 -9.62
C ALA A 388 22.63 7.37 -8.59
N MET A 389 22.77 8.68 -8.63
CA MET A 389 22.07 9.64 -7.77
C MET A 389 22.36 9.45 -6.27
N ASN A 390 23.50 8.87 -5.89
CA ASN A 390 23.93 8.86 -4.49
C ASN A 390 24.36 10.28 -4.07
N MET A 391 23.67 10.85 -3.08
CA MET A 391 23.94 12.17 -2.53
C MET A 391 24.55 12.12 -1.11
N ARG A 392 24.85 10.92 -0.59
CA ARG A 392 25.29 10.69 0.79
C ARG A 392 26.51 9.78 0.83
N GLY A 393 27.64 10.29 0.34
CA GLY A 393 28.92 9.61 0.51
C GLY A 393 29.43 9.75 1.95
N ALA A 394 29.98 8.67 2.54
CA ALA A 394 30.74 8.76 3.77
C ALA A 394 32.06 9.53 3.54
N LYS A 395 32.50 10.23 4.56
CA LYS A 395 33.74 10.99 4.53
C LYS A 395 34.94 10.20 5.11
N SER A 396 34.84 8.86 5.12
CA SER A 396 35.85 7.97 5.65
C SER A 396 36.48 7.18 4.52
N GLU A 397 37.76 6.91 4.60
CA GLU A 397 38.47 5.96 3.73
C GLU A 397 38.08 4.50 4.04
N ILE A 398 37.48 4.27 5.22
CA ILE A 398 37.01 2.95 5.63
C ILE A 398 35.56 2.79 5.15
N ASN A 399 35.36 2.02 4.08
CA ASN A 399 34.05 1.64 3.56
C ASN A 399 33.80 0.12 3.59
N PHE A 400 34.46 -0.56 4.53
CA PHE A 400 34.45 -2.02 4.69
C PHE A 400 34.60 -2.41 6.16
N GLN A 401 34.17 -3.63 6.49
CA GLN A 401 34.30 -4.27 7.80
C GLN A 401 34.64 -5.74 7.60
N PRO A 402 35.53 -6.35 8.44
CA PRO A 402 36.27 -5.74 9.56
C PRO A 402 37.39 -4.82 9.10
N SER A 403 37.74 -3.85 9.93
CA SER A 403 38.93 -2.98 9.71
C SER A 403 39.72 -2.84 10.99
N SER A 404 41.05 -2.80 10.86
CA SER A 404 41.97 -2.47 11.95
C SER A 404 42.60 -1.08 11.76
N ALA A 405 42.17 -0.32 10.75
CA ALA A 405 42.69 1.01 10.51
C ALA A 405 42.15 2.01 11.56
N ASP A 406 42.95 2.99 11.89
CA ASP A 406 42.50 4.13 12.71
C ASP A 406 41.52 4.97 11.93
N GLY A 407 40.34 5.23 12.51
CA GLY A 407 39.30 6.05 11.89
C GLY A 407 37.88 5.69 12.37
N GLU A 408 36.88 6.35 11.82
CA GLU A 408 35.50 6.05 12.10
C GLU A 408 35.08 4.72 11.46
N THR A 409 35.01 3.68 12.27
CA THR A 409 34.45 2.39 11.88
C THR A 409 33.00 2.26 12.37
N LEU A 410 32.12 1.73 11.52
CA LEU A 410 30.77 1.37 11.93
C LEU A 410 30.83 0.09 12.78
N THR A 411 29.96 0.00 13.78
CA THR A 411 29.92 -1.16 14.69
C THR A 411 28.58 -1.90 14.53
N ASP A 412 28.67 -3.23 14.59
CA ASP A 412 27.49 -4.08 14.67
C ASP A 412 26.68 -3.80 15.94
N GLN A 413 25.39 -4.07 15.88
CA GLN A 413 24.48 -4.04 17.01
C GLN A 413 23.99 -5.48 17.31
N PRO A 414 24.74 -6.29 18.07
CA PRO A 414 24.42 -7.71 18.28
C PRO A 414 23.06 -7.96 18.92
N GLN A 415 22.54 -6.99 19.70
CA GLN A 415 21.21 -7.04 20.30
C GLN A 415 20.08 -6.97 19.26
N ASP A 416 20.39 -6.57 18.02
CA ASP A 416 19.42 -6.41 16.93
C ASP A 416 19.48 -7.55 15.90
N ARG A 417 20.21 -8.63 16.20
CA ARG A 417 20.16 -9.85 15.40
C ARG A 417 18.74 -10.40 15.35
N TYR A 418 18.40 -10.97 14.20
CA TYR A 418 17.12 -11.67 14.03
C TYR A 418 16.96 -12.80 15.03
N SER A 419 15.72 -13.07 15.43
CA SER A 419 15.38 -14.21 16.27
C SER A 419 15.72 -15.51 15.53
N GLY A 420 16.21 -16.51 16.28
CA GLY A 420 16.53 -17.81 15.71
C GLY A 420 15.24 -18.54 15.24
N LEU A 421 15.30 -19.16 14.05
CA LEU A 421 14.25 -20.05 13.56
C LEU A 421 14.71 -21.50 13.71
N LYS A 422 13.96 -22.28 14.49
CA LYS A 422 14.21 -23.72 14.61
C LYS A 422 13.60 -24.42 13.39
N LEU A 423 14.46 -25.01 12.56
CA LEU A 423 14.06 -25.77 11.38
C LEU A 423 14.23 -27.26 11.62
N ALA A 424 13.29 -28.07 11.07
CA ALA A 424 13.38 -29.52 11.04
C ALA A 424 12.73 -30.05 9.76
N GLY A 425 13.31 -31.09 9.15
CA GLY A 425 12.79 -31.74 7.94
C GLY A 425 13.65 -31.51 6.69
N SER A 426 13.10 -31.87 5.54
CA SER A 426 13.72 -31.69 4.21
C SER A 426 13.01 -30.61 3.40
N THR A 427 13.69 -30.04 2.40
CA THR A 427 13.08 -29.12 1.44
C THR A 427 12.01 -29.85 0.63
N VAL A 428 10.86 -29.20 0.43
CA VAL A 428 9.76 -29.70 -0.38
C VAL A 428 9.17 -28.60 -1.23
N GLN A 429 8.63 -28.97 -2.38
CA GLN A 429 7.88 -28.07 -3.26
C GLN A 429 6.43 -28.58 -3.35
N LYS A 430 5.59 -28.11 -2.42
CA LYS A 430 4.20 -28.53 -2.26
C LYS A 430 3.31 -27.35 -1.86
N GLN A 431 2.01 -27.47 -2.14
CA GLN A 431 1.00 -26.59 -1.56
C GLN A 431 0.99 -26.71 -0.01
N ILE A 432 0.47 -25.67 0.65
CA ILE A 432 0.18 -25.73 2.09
C ILE A 432 -0.89 -26.81 2.31
N GLY A 433 -0.55 -27.85 3.06
CA GLY A 433 -1.44 -29.03 3.25
C GLY A 433 -2.53 -28.80 4.29
N LYS A 434 -2.22 -28.06 5.36
CA LYS A 434 -3.17 -27.75 6.44
C LYS A 434 -3.98 -26.51 6.07
N THR A 435 -5.08 -26.69 5.34
CA THR A 435 -5.94 -25.58 4.91
C THR A 435 -7.37 -26.03 4.63
N ASP A 436 -8.32 -25.12 4.86
CA ASP A 436 -9.69 -25.15 4.38
C ASP A 436 -9.92 -23.90 3.52
N ASN A 437 -10.31 -24.10 2.26
CA ASN A 437 -10.47 -23.01 1.31
C ASN A 437 -11.85 -22.33 1.35
N PHE A 438 -12.82 -22.91 2.07
CA PHE A 438 -14.22 -22.56 1.92
C PHE A 438 -14.91 -22.09 3.21
N ALA A 439 -14.57 -22.66 4.36
CA ALA A 439 -15.28 -22.38 5.62
C ALA A 439 -15.35 -20.89 5.93
N GLN A 440 -14.21 -20.18 5.93
CA GLN A 440 -14.21 -18.74 6.22
C GLN A 440 -14.93 -17.89 5.17
N ALA A 441 -14.96 -18.33 3.90
CA ALA A 441 -15.79 -17.68 2.88
C ALA A 441 -17.28 -17.86 3.16
N GLY A 442 -17.67 -19.06 3.65
CA GLY A 442 -19.03 -19.36 4.10
C GLY A 442 -19.44 -18.52 5.31
N ASP A 443 -18.54 -18.35 6.30
CA ASP A 443 -18.78 -17.52 7.47
C ASP A 443 -19.00 -16.05 7.08
N VAL A 444 -18.18 -15.53 6.17
CA VAL A 444 -18.33 -14.16 5.62
C VAL A 444 -19.68 -14.01 4.93
N TYR A 445 -20.07 -14.93 4.07
CA TYR A 445 -21.36 -14.91 3.39
C TYR A 445 -22.54 -14.98 4.39
N ALA A 446 -22.46 -15.86 5.37
CA ALA A 446 -23.51 -16.05 6.38
C ALA A 446 -23.73 -14.77 7.22
N ALA A 447 -22.67 -14.01 7.47
CA ALA A 447 -22.72 -12.75 8.22
C ALA A 447 -23.30 -11.57 7.44
N PHE A 448 -23.46 -11.66 6.12
CA PHE A 448 -24.05 -10.60 5.30
C PHE A 448 -25.57 -10.49 5.51
N SER A 449 -26.09 -9.27 5.43
CA SER A 449 -27.52 -9.02 5.30
C SER A 449 -28.07 -9.61 4.00
N GLU A 450 -29.38 -9.80 3.89
CA GLU A 450 -29.98 -10.27 2.64
C GLU A 450 -29.77 -9.31 1.46
N THR A 451 -29.69 -8.00 1.73
CA THR A 451 -29.33 -7.01 0.73
C THR A 451 -27.90 -7.17 0.25
N ASP A 452 -26.94 -7.34 1.16
CA ASP A 452 -25.52 -7.55 0.82
C ASP A 452 -25.32 -8.86 0.04
N LYS A 453 -26.05 -9.94 0.43
CA LYS A 453 -26.06 -11.20 -0.31
C LYS A 453 -26.59 -11.02 -1.74
N ALA A 454 -27.68 -10.27 -1.90
CA ALA A 454 -28.25 -9.99 -3.22
C ALA A 454 -27.27 -9.20 -4.09
N HIS A 455 -26.61 -8.14 -3.53
CA HIS A 455 -25.59 -7.37 -4.23
C HIS A 455 -24.42 -8.27 -4.64
N LEU A 456 -23.91 -9.11 -3.74
CA LEU A 456 -22.83 -10.05 -4.02
C LEU A 456 -23.18 -11.00 -5.18
N ILE A 457 -24.36 -11.61 -5.17
CA ILE A 457 -24.82 -12.51 -6.23
C ILE A 457 -24.90 -11.78 -7.58
N THR A 458 -25.52 -10.60 -7.60
CA THR A 458 -25.65 -9.78 -8.81
C THR A 458 -24.28 -9.36 -9.36
N ASN A 459 -23.38 -8.92 -8.50
CA ASN A 459 -22.02 -8.51 -8.89
C ASN A 459 -21.22 -9.66 -9.48
N LEU A 460 -21.21 -10.83 -8.82
CA LEU A 460 -20.53 -12.03 -9.33
C LEU A 460 -21.14 -12.53 -10.62
N ALA A 461 -22.47 -12.62 -10.70
CA ALA A 461 -23.17 -13.06 -11.90
C ALA A 461 -22.90 -12.15 -13.08
N GLY A 462 -22.80 -10.82 -12.84
CA GLY A 462 -22.51 -9.83 -13.87
C GLY A 462 -21.21 -10.11 -14.63
N ASP A 463 -20.16 -10.48 -13.94
CA ASP A 463 -18.86 -10.81 -14.55
C ASP A 463 -18.81 -12.28 -15.02
N LEU A 464 -19.28 -13.24 -14.21
CA LEU A 464 -19.29 -14.66 -14.58
C LEU A 464 -20.14 -14.96 -15.81
N SER A 465 -21.24 -14.22 -16.05
CA SER A 465 -22.09 -14.38 -17.24
C SER A 465 -21.34 -14.10 -18.55
N GLN A 466 -20.27 -13.29 -18.50
CA GLN A 466 -19.41 -12.96 -19.64
C GLN A 466 -18.42 -14.09 -19.98
N VAL A 467 -18.23 -15.06 -19.09
CA VAL A 467 -17.33 -16.18 -19.30
C VAL A 467 -17.96 -17.18 -20.26
N LYS A 468 -17.35 -17.39 -21.42
CA LYS A 468 -17.89 -18.25 -22.49
C LYS A 468 -17.85 -19.74 -22.12
N ASN A 469 -16.82 -20.17 -21.38
CA ASN A 469 -16.65 -21.56 -21.00
C ASN A 469 -17.54 -21.91 -19.77
N LYS A 470 -18.59 -22.68 -20.02
CA LYS A 470 -19.52 -23.11 -18.97
C LYS A 470 -18.88 -24.00 -17.89
N ALA A 471 -17.81 -24.73 -18.22
CA ALA A 471 -17.07 -25.50 -17.21
C ALA A 471 -16.40 -24.57 -16.17
N ILE A 472 -15.81 -23.47 -16.60
CA ILE A 472 -15.24 -22.45 -15.70
C ILE A 472 -16.34 -21.86 -14.80
N GLN A 473 -17.49 -21.46 -15.37
CA GLN A 473 -18.61 -20.97 -14.58
C GLN A 473 -19.05 -22.00 -13.53
N THR A 474 -19.22 -23.27 -13.93
CA THR A 474 -19.64 -24.34 -13.02
C THR A 474 -18.62 -24.57 -11.90
N THR A 475 -17.32 -24.59 -12.22
CA THR A 475 -16.25 -24.75 -11.23
C THR A 475 -16.25 -23.58 -10.23
N MET A 476 -16.32 -22.34 -10.71
CA MET A 476 -16.37 -21.16 -9.83
C MET A 476 -17.58 -21.21 -8.89
N VAL A 477 -18.76 -21.51 -9.43
CA VAL A 477 -19.98 -21.61 -8.61
C VAL A 477 -19.90 -22.77 -7.62
N SER A 478 -19.21 -23.87 -7.97
CA SER A 478 -18.99 -25.00 -7.05
C SER A 478 -18.14 -24.58 -5.83
N PHE A 479 -17.17 -23.69 -5.99
CA PHE A 479 -16.40 -23.17 -4.85
C PHE A 479 -17.29 -22.37 -3.89
N PHE A 480 -18.16 -21.52 -4.41
CA PHE A 480 -19.12 -20.78 -3.59
C PHE A 480 -20.18 -21.68 -2.97
N TYR A 481 -20.58 -22.77 -3.65
CA TYR A 481 -21.46 -23.78 -3.09
C TYR A 481 -20.80 -24.55 -1.93
N ARG A 482 -19.51 -24.88 -2.06
CA ARG A 482 -18.70 -25.49 -0.97
C ARG A 482 -18.58 -24.56 0.22
N ALA A 483 -18.46 -23.26 0.00
CA ALA A 483 -18.44 -22.27 1.06
C ALA A 483 -19.79 -22.20 1.79
N ASN A 484 -20.88 -22.10 1.04
CA ASN A 484 -22.25 -22.10 1.57
C ASN A 484 -23.23 -22.52 0.48
N ALA A 485 -24.08 -23.53 0.77
CA ALA A 485 -25.00 -24.10 -0.21
C ALA A 485 -26.00 -23.06 -0.76
N ASP A 486 -26.51 -22.12 0.06
CA ASP A 486 -27.39 -21.03 -0.39
C ASP A 486 -26.66 -20.09 -1.36
N TYR A 487 -25.40 -19.74 -1.05
CA TYR A 487 -24.56 -18.90 -1.89
C TYR A 487 -24.41 -19.47 -3.30
N GLY A 488 -23.96 -20.73 -3.42
CA GLY A 488 -23.79 -21.38 -4.71
C GLY A 488 -25.12 -21.62 -5.43
N THR A 489 -26.19 -21.92 -4.71
CA THR A 489 -27.54 -22.14 -5.30
C THR A 489 -28.10 -20.86 -5.90
N ARG A 490 -28.02 -19.72 -5.19
CA ARG A 490 -28.46 -18.39 -5.71
C ARG A 490 -27.66 -18.01 -6.94
N LEU A 491 -26.34 -18.19 -6.91
CA LEU A 491 -25.47 -17.84 -8.05
C LEU A 491 -25.71 -18.77 -9.26
N ALA A 492 -25.89 -20.07 -9.04
CA ALA A 492 -26.25 -21.01 -10.11
C ALA A 492 -27.56 -20.62 -10.79
N LYS A 493 -28.57 -20.24 -10.00
CA LYS A 493 -29.88 -19.78 -10.50
C LYS A 493 -29.74 -18.53 -11.36
N GLU A 494 -28.98 -17.54 -10.88
CA GLU A 494 -28.75 -16.26 -11.59
C GLU A 494 -28.04 -16.45 -12.93
N LEU A 495 -27.10 -17.43 -13.00
CA LEU A 495 -26.36 -17.78 -14.21
C LEU A 495 -27.06 -18.80 -15.12
N GLY A 496 -28.22 -19.31 -14.72
CA GLY A 496 -28.95 -20.36 -15.46
C GLY A 496 -28.17 -21.69 -15.53
N LEU A 497 -27.32 -22.00 -14.53
CA LEU A 497 -26.57 -23.24 -14.48
C LEU A 497 -27.38 -24.36 -13.81
N PRO A 498 -27.32 -25.61 -14.33
CA PRO A 498 -27.95 -26.73 -13.68
C PRO A 498 -27.31 -27.01 -12.29
N LEU A 499 -28.08 -26.85 -11.21
CA LEU A 499 -27.58 -27.00 -9.84
C LEU A 499 -26.97 -28.40 -9.61
N ALA A 500 -27.51 -29.46 -10.25
CA ALA A 500 -26.94 -30.79 -10.15
C ALA A 500 -25.48 -30.88 -10.65
N GLN A 501 -25.13 -30.14 -11.71
CA GLN A 501 -23.75 -30.05 -12.21
C GLN A 501 -22.83 -29.32 -11.23
N VAL A 502 -23.31 -28.23 -10.62
CA VAL A 502 -22.60 -27.49 -9.59
C VAL A 502 -22.31 -28.38 -8.38
N ILE A 503 -23.32 -29.11 -7.90
CA ILE A 503 -23.17 -30.05 -6.77
C ILE A 503 -22.20 -31.17 -7.11
N ALA A 504 -22.23 -31.71 -8.34
CA ALA A 504 -21.30 -32.73 -8.78
C ALA A 504 -19.85 -32.19 -8.78
N ALA A 505 -19.62 -30.98 -9.32
CA ALA A 505 -18.32 -30.32 -9.30
C ALA A 505 -17.82 -29.99 -7.88
N ALA A 506 -18.73 -29.72 -6.94
CA ALA A 506 -18.40 -29.42 -5.55
C ALA A 506 -17.90 -30.63 -4.74
N LYS A 507 -18.06 -31.87 -5.25
CA LYS A 507 -17.60 -33.11 -4.60
C LYS A 507 -16.16 -33.48 -4.95
N ILE A 508 -15.58 -32.82 -5.96
CA ILE A 508 -14.21 -33.00 -6.42
C ILE A 508 -13.30 -31.99 -5.68
#